data_2ab7fbdbe7dc2514a21d6f1ea72ebf9d
#
_entry.id   2ab7fbdbe7dc2514a21d6f1ea72ebf9d
#
_cell.length_a   1.000
_cell.length_b   1.000
_cell.length_c   1.000
_cell.angle_alpha   90.00
_cell.angle_beta   90.00
_cell.angle_gamma   90.00
#
_symmetry.space_group_name_H-M   'P 1'
#
loop_
_entity.id
_entity.type
_entity.pdbx_description
1 polymer ?
#
loop_
_entity_poly.entity_id
_entity_poly.type
_entity_poly.pdbx_seq_one_letter_code
_entity_poly.pdbx_strand_id
1 'polypeptide(L)'
;MKGLKICGVSDPKTLNYILNHKQRPVMVGFITNYEKSRRFIEYERLKELINVDKKNISFVSVLVNPNDEILEKIKDLNFDYYQLYDVDTDRTNEIKSKYNIKIITAITVSSKEDVIKYKDYYNISDVILFDSKGYHKSESFDHNLLDEVPNELNKMIAGNIQIDDIPSFKNKDFIIDLSGALEDENGKKDISKIDKLLNLSAKI
;
A
#
# COMPACT_ATOMS: atom_id res chain seq x y z
N MET A 1 3.51 -16.00 -2.54
CA MET A 1 3.08 -14.58 -2.61
C MET A 1 3.94 -13.82 -3.60
N LYS A 2 3.40 -12.76 -4.23
CA LYS A 2 4.13 -11.92 -5.21
C LYS A 2 5.13 -10.94 -4.57
N GLY A 3 5.01 -10.65 -3.29
CA GLY A 3 5.89 -9.75 -2.56
C GLY A 3 5.22 -9.10 -1.36
N LEU A 4 5.95 -8.18 -0.73
CA LEU A 4 5.48 -7.40 0.41
C LEU A 4 5.41 -5.91 0.05
N LYS A 5 4.43 -5.21 0.61
CA LYS A 5 4.42 -3.75 0.73
C LYS A 5 4.49 -3.37 2.22
N ILE A 6 5.30 -2.39 2.55
CA ILE A 6 5.37 -1.78 3.88
C ILE A 6 4.77 -0.38 3.77
N CYS A 7 3.59 -0.18 4.39
CA CYS A 7 2.82 1.05 4.27
C CYS A 7 2.97 1.96 5.48
N GLY A 8 2.95 3.28 5.24
CA GLY A 8 2.99 4.30 6.28
C GLY A 8 4.38 4.51 6.87
N VAL A 9 5.42 4.39 6.07
CA VAL A 9 6.78 4.80 6.44
C VAL A 9 6.83 6.32 6.45
N SER A 10 7.31 6.92 7.55
CA SER A 10 7.28 8.38 7.76
C SER A 10 8.57 8.97 8.32
N ASP A 11 9.63 8.18 8.41
CA ASP A 11 10.92 8.65 8.92
C ASP A 11 12.11 8.09 8.14
N PRO A 12 13.23 8.87 8.07
CA PRO A 12 14.42 8.49 7.29
C PRO A 12 15.12 7.24 7.81
N LYS A 13 15.10 6.99 9.12
CA LYS A 13 15.78 5.84 9.74
C LYS A 13 15.12 4.54 9.28
N THR A 14 13.80 4.48 9.34
CA THR A 14 13.01 3.33 8.88
C THR A 14 13.18 3.12 7.37
N LEU A 15 13.05 4.19 6.57
CA LEU A 15 13.22 4.08 5.12
C LEU A 15 14.61 3.57 4.75
N ASN A 16 15.67 4.16 5.33
CA ASN A 16 17.04 3.73 5.09
C ASN A 16 17.28 2.27 5.48
N TYR A 17 16.69 1.81 6.59
CA TYR A 17 16.77 0.41 6.98
C TYR A 17 16.16 -0.52 5.91
N ILE A 18 14.95 -0.21 5.42
CA ILE A 18 14.25 -0.99 4.39
C ILE A 18 15.08 -1.02 3.09
N LEU A 19 15.60 0.13 2.65
CA LEU A 19 16.37 0.26 1.41
C LEU A 19 17.68 -0.53 1.43
N ASN A 20 18.29 -0.70 2.59
CA ASN A 20 19.57 -1.40 2.74
C ASN A 20 19.43 -2.84 3.25
N HIS A 21 18.22 -3.31 3.53
CA HIS A 21 18.00 -4.69 3.93
C HIS A 21 18.28 -5.66 2.76
N LYS A 22 18.84 -6.84 3.07
CA LYS A 22 19.13 -7.87 2.04
C LYS A 22 17.85 -8.34 1.32
N GLN A 23 16.79 -8.55 2.11
CA GLN A 23 15.46 -8.86 1.61
C GLN A 23 14.65 -7.56 1.62
N ARG A 24 14.16 -7.15 0.48
CA ARG A 24 13.45 -5.89 0.32
C ARG A 24 11.98 -6.13 -0.04
N PRO A 25 11.06 -5.28 0.44
CA PRO A 25 9.70 -5.31 -0.05
C PRO A 25 9.68 -4.85 -1.52
N VAL A 26 8.65 -5.20 -2.26
CA VAL A 26 8.46 -4.70 -3.62
C VAL A 26 7.96 -3.25 -3.64
N MET A 27 7.30 -2.82 -2.56
CA MET A 27 6.74 -1.46 -2.44
C MET A 27 6.89 -0.89 -1.04
N VAL A 28 7.01 0.44 -0.96
CA VAL A 28 6.90 1.23 0.28
C VAL A 28 5.86 2.32 0.08
N GLY A 29 4.90 2.43 1.02
CA GLY A 29 3.80 3.40 0.99
C GLY A 29 4.01 4.56 1.95
N PHE A 30 3.63 5.77 1.50
CA PHE A 30 3.70 7.04 2.24
C PHE A 30 2.31 7.68 2.24
N ILE A 31 1.81 8.07 3.42
CA ILE A 31 0.49 8.73 3.54
C ILE A 31 0.67 10.23 3.25
N THR A 32 0.09 10.71 2.16
CA THR A 32 0.46 12.02 1.58
C THR A 32 -0.63 13.09 1.67
N ASN A 33 -1.90 12.73 1.88
CA ASN A 33 -2.98 13.72 1.97
C ASN A 33 -4.01 13.45 3.08
N TYR A 34 -3.80 12.49 3.94
CA TYR A 34 -4.74 12.16 5.01
C TYR A 34 -4.17 12.56 6.39
N GLU A 35 -4.33 13.83 6.75
CA GLU A 35 -3.77 14.45 7.97
C GLU A 35 -4.26 13.81 9.28
N LYS A 36 -5.44 13.17 9.26
CA LYS A 36 -5.95 12.41 10.42
C LYS A 36 -5.16 11.14 10.72
N SER A 37 -4.36 10.69 9.77
CA SER A 37 -3.49 9.54 9.99
C SER A 37 -2.25 9.94 10.77
N ARG A 38 -1.93 9.20 11.83
CA ARG A 38 -0.66 9.34 12.57
C ARG A 38 0.58 9.07 11.70
N ARG A 39 0.40 8.54 10.49
CA ARG A 39 1.45 8.24 9.50
C ARG A 39 1.55 9.31 8.41
N PHE A 40 0.74 10.35 8.50
CA PHE A 40 0.76 11.47 7.55
C PHE A 40 2.13 12.15 7.55
N ILE A 41 2.55 12.60 6.38
CA ILE A 41 3.83 13.29 6.20
C ILE A 41 3.56 14.62 5.50
N GLU A 42 3.98 15.71 6.14
CA GLU A 42 3.98 17.04 5.55
C GLU A 42 4.82 17.08 4.26
N TYR A 43 4.39 17.87 3.28
CA TYR A 43 4.93 17.86 1.93
C TYR A 43 6.46 18.08 1.88
N GLU A 44 6.99 19.09 2.57
CA GLU A 44 8.43 19.37 2.53
C GLU A 44 9.25 18.22 3.12
N ARG A 45 8.77 17.64 4.22
CA ARG A 45 9.37 16.45 4.82
C ARG A 45 9.28 15.22 3.92
N LEU A 46 8.13 15.06 3.22
CA LEU A 46 7.94 13.98 2.26
C LEU A 46 8.93 14.09 1.10
N LYS A 47 9.08 15.28 0.52
CA LYS A 47 10.02 15.57 -0.57
C LYS A 47 11.46 15.23 -0.19
N GLU A 48 11.88 15.60 1.01
CA GLU A 48 13.20 15.24 1.52
C GLU A 48 13.35 13.73 1.73
N LEU A 49 12.32 13.09 2.34
CA LEU A 49 12.33 11.67 2.69
C LEU A 49 12.49 10.77 1.47
N ILE A 50 11.76 11.07 0.37
CA ILE A 50 11.74 10.21 -0.82
C ILE A 50 12.80 10.57 -1.87
N ASN A 51 13.60 11.61 -1.62
CA ASN A 51 14.74 11.99 -2.49
C ASN A 51 15.95 11.09 -2.25
N VAL A 52 15.79 9.80 -2.50
CA VAL A 52 16.79 8.76 -2.25
C VAL A 52 16.82 7.76 -3.40
N ASP A 53 17.91 7.00 -3.52
CA ASP A 53 17.96 5.85 -4.41
C ASP A 53 17.04 4.74 -3.89
N LYS A 54 15.98 4.44 -4.63
CA LYS A 54 14.91 3.48 -4.26
C LYS A 54 15.34 2.00 -4.24
N LYS A 55 16.53 1.67 -4.75
CA LYS A 55 17.07 0.30 -4.77
C LYS A 55 16.12 -0.75 -5.38
N ASN A 56 15.39 -0.39 -6.43
CA ASN A 56 14.35 -1.20 -7.11
C ASN A 56 13.07 -1.43 -6.28
N ILE A 57 12.83 -0.65 -5.24
CA ILE A 57 11.56 -0.62 -4.51
C ILE A 57 10.65 0.43 -5.16
N SER A 58 9.40 0.08 -5.43
CA SER A 58 8.41 1.05 -5.91
C SER A 58 7.91 1.91 -4.73
N PHE A 59 7.93 3.23 -4.90
CA PHE A 59 7.36 4.17 -3.95
C PHE A 59 5.90 4.47 -4.29
N VAL A 60 5.04 4.40 -3.29
CA VAL A 60 3.59 4.53 -3.42
C VAL A 60 3.09 5.72 -2.60
N SER A 61 2.52 6.72 -3.27
CA SER A 61 1.75 7.78 -2.60
C SER A 61 0.36 7.28 -2.25
N VAL A 62 0.02 7.23 -0.98
CA VAL A 62 -1.30 6.79 -0.49
C VAL A 62 -2.20 8.01 -0.31
N LEU A 63 -3.31 8.03 -1.01
CA LEU A 63 -4.20 9.15 -1.20
C LEU A 63 -5.65 8.77 -0.90
N VAL A 64 -6.35 9.61 -0.15
CA VAL A 64 -7.78 9.48 0.14
C VAL A 64 -8.51 10.63 -0.54
N ASN A 65 -9.35 10.33 -1.54
CA ASN A 65 -10.12 11.30 -2.31
C ASN A 65 -9.34 12.59 -2.65
N PRO A 66 -8.19 12.49 -3.36
CA PRO A 66 -7.31 13.63 -3.59
C PRO A 66 -7.94 14.64 -4.55
N ASN A 67 -7.85 15.93 -4.19
CA ASN A 67 -8.17 17.03 -5.10
C ASN A 67 -6.99 17.33 -6.04
N ASP A 68 -7.23 18.18 -7.05
CA ASP A 68 -6.21 18.54 -8.02
C ASP A 68 -5.03 19.31 -7.40
N GLU A 69 -5.24 20.09 -6.36
CA GLU A 69 -4.19 20.82 -5.68
C GLU A 69 -3.13 19.86 -5.10
N ILE A 70 -3.57 18.81 -4.42
CA ILE A 70 -2.68 17.77 -3.88
C ILE A 70 -1.95 17.04 -5.00
N LEU A 71 -2.66 16.66 -6.06
CA LEU A 71 -2.06 15.92 -7.18
C LEU A 71 -1.01 16.76 -7.91
N GLU A 72 -1.31 18.05 -8.19
CA GLU A 72 -0.33 18.97 -8.79
C GLU A 72 0.90 19.19 -7.90
N LYS A 73 0.70 19.21 -6.57
CA LYS A 73 1.78 19.37 -5.61
C LYS A 73 2.75 18.20 -5.58
N ILE A 74 2.24 16.97 -5.79
CA ILE A 74 3.06 15.73 -5.68
C ILE A 74 3.50 15.15 -7.02
N LYS A 75 3.02 15.66 -8.16
CA LYS A 75 3.24 15.06 -9.50
C LYS A 75 4.72 14.90 -9.88
N ASP A 76 5.57 15.81 -9.42
CA ASP A 76 7.00 15.80 -9.72
C ASP A 76 7.83 15.05 -8.66
N LEU A 77 7.16 14.50 -7.65
CA LEU A 77 7.82 13.64 -6.66
C LEU A 77 8.07 12.24 -7.23
N ASN A 78 9.11 11.58 -6.75
CA ASN A 78 9.59 10.30 -7.26
C ASN A 78 8.71 9.10 -6.84
N PHE A 79 7.39 9.17 -7.13
CA PHE A 79 6.46 8.07 -6.95
C PHE A 79 6.33 7.21 -8.21
N ASP A 80 6.10 5.90 -8.02
CA ASP A 80 5.83 4.94 -9.08
C ASP A 80 4.33 4.63 -9.18
N TYR A 81 3.62 4.77 -8.06
CA TYR A 81 2.18 4.50 -7.96
C TYR A 81 1.47 5.55 -7.11
N TYR A 82 0.22 5.83 -7.51
CA TYR A 82 -0.76 6.44 -6.63
C TYR A 82 -1.74 5.36 -6.16
N GLN A 83 -1.86 5.19 -4.84
CA GLN A 83 -2.84 4.32 -4.21
C GLN A 83 -4.04 5.15 -3.79
N LEU A 84 -5.19 4.90 -4.41
CA LEU A 84 -6.38 5.73 -4.31
C LEU A 84 -7.44 5.04 -3.46
N TYR A 85 -7.87 5.72 -2.40
CA TYR A 85 -9.06 5.39 -1.61
C TYR A 85 -10.19 6.37 -1.91
N ASP A 86 -11.43 5.87 -1.93
CA ASP A 86 -12.64 6.68 -2.10
C ASP A 86 -12.63 7.54 -3.39
N VAL A 87 -12.13 6.98 -4.48
CA VAL A 87 -12.08 7.62 -5.82
C VAL A 87 -12.87 6.75 -6.79
N ASP A 88 -13.82 7.35 -7.53
CA ASP A 88 -14.59 6.64 -8.55
C ASP A 88 -13.77 6.33 -9.82
N THR A 89 -14.38 5.59 -10.73
CA THR A 89 -13.73 5.11 -11.95
C THR A 89 -13.32 6.23 -12.88
N ASP A 90 -14.18 7.24 -13.07
CA ASP A 90 -13.93 8.35 -14.00
C ASP A 90 -12.75 9.18 -13.50
N ARG A 91 -12.77 9.52 -12.20
CA ARG A 91 -11.68 10.26 -11.57
C ARG A 91 -10.38 9.45 -11.52
N THR A 92 -10.46 8.14 -11.28
CA THR A 92 -9.30 7.24 -11.31
C THR A 92 -8.64 7.25 -12.70
N ASN A 93 -9.43 7.15 -13.76
CA ASN A 93 -8.94 7.17 -15.14
C ASN A 93 -8.37 8.55 -15.53
N GLU A 94 -9.00 9.64 -15.10
CA GLU A 94 -8.49 11.00 -15.26
C GLU A 94 -7.11 11.16 -14.61
N ILE A 95 -6.96 10.76 -13.34
CA ILE A 95 -5.69 10.84 -12.60
C ILE A 95 -4.61 10.03 -13.32
N LYS A 96 -4.92 8.78 -13.70
CA LYS A 96 -3.97 7.91 -14.41
C LYS A 96 -3.47 8.57 -15.69
N SER A 97 -4.39 9.08 -16.49
CA SER A 97 -4.08 9.66 -17.81
C SER A 97 -3.35 10.99 -17.69
N LYS A 98 -3.81 11.89 -16.81
CA LYS A 98 -3.26 13.23 -16.62
C LYS A 98 -1.83 13.20 -16.09
N TYR A 99 -1.56 12.32 -15.12
CA TYR A 99 -0.25 12.27 -14.46
C TYR A 99 0.66 11.15 -14.99
N ASN A 100 0.17 10.33 -15.94
CA ASN A 100 0.90 9.18 -16.49
C ASN A 100 1.54 8.31 -15.41
N ILE A 101 0.75 8.00 -14.36
CA ILE A 101 1.17 7.27 -13.16
C ILE A 101 0.44 5.93 -13.07
N LYS A 102 1.08 4.92 -12.52
CA LYS A 102 0.41 3.64 -12.21
C LYS A 102 -0.53 3.78 -11.02
N ILE A 103 -1.67 3.09 -11.10
CA ILE A 103 -2.72 3.19 -10.09
C ILE A 103 -2.86 1.88 -9.30
N ILE A 104 -2.94 2.02 -7.99
CA ILE A 104 -3.44 1.01 -7.07
C ILE A 104 -4.81 1.51 -6.60
N THR A 105 -5.89 0.83 -6.99
CA THR A 105 -7.22 1.15 -6.45
C THR A 105 -7.49 0.36 -5.20
N ALA A 106 -7.77 1.04 -4.10
CA ALA A 106 -8.11 0.43 -2.82
C ALA A 106 -9.63 0.24 -2.70
N ILE A 107 -10.04 -1.02 -2.56
CA ILE A 107 -11.43 -1.41 -2.33
C ILE A 107 -11.55 -1.84 -0.87
N THR A 108 -12.40 -1.15 -0.13
CA THR A 108 -12.72 -1.52 1.26
C THR A 108 -13.69 -2.69 1.26
N VAL A 109 -13.28 -3.81 1.86
CA VAL A 109 -14.02 -5.09 1.86
C VAL A 109 -14.61 -5.38 3.23
N SER A 110 -15.91 -5.63 3.25
CA SER A 110 -16.65 -6.21 4.37
C SER A 110 -17.53 -7.38 3.93
N SER A 111 -17.81 -7.49 2.64
CA SER A 111 -18.66 -8.52 2.07
C SER A 111 -18.23 -8.92 0.65
N LYS A 112 -18.87 -9.95 0.08
CA LYS A 112 -18.63 -10.40 -1.29
C LYS A 112 -18.99 -9.31 -2.33
N GLU A 113 -20.03 -8.54 -2.06
CA GLU A 113 -20.47 -7.43 -2.91
C GLU A 113 -19.41 -6.34 -3.03
N ASP A 114 -18.62 -6.11 -1.96
CA ASP A 114 -17.50 -5.17 -2.02
C ASP A 114 -16.38 -5.70 -2.92
N VAL A 115 -16.09 -6.99 -2.82
CA VAL A 115 -15.05 -7.61 -3.67
C VAL A 115 -15.38 -7.43 -5.15
N ILE A 116 -16.64 -7.66 -5.56
CA ILE A 116 -17.06 -7.59 -6.97
C ILE A 116 -16.80 -6.22 -7.61
N LYS A 117 -16.69 -5.15 -6.82
CA LYS A 117 -16.36 -3.78 -7.31
C LYS A 117 -15.03 -3.71 -8.07
N TYR A 118 -14.13 -4.72 -7.93
CA TYR A 118 -12.91 -4.76 -8.73
C TYR A 118 -13.19 -4.71 -10.24
N LYS A 119 -14.37 -5.20 -10.68
CA LYS A 119 -14.75 -5.25 -12.10
C LYS A 119 -14.84 -3.86 -12.73
N ASP A 120 -15.23 -2.85 -11.94
CA ASP A 120 -15.36 -1.48 -12.41
C ASP A 120 -13.98 -0.84 -12.66
N TYR A 121 -12.95 -1.31 -11.96
CA TYR A 121 -11.58 -0.78 -12.03
C TYR A 121 -10.61 -1.68 -12.81
N TYR A 122 -11.04 -2.86 -13.26
CA TYR A 122 -10.19 -3.89 -13.86
C TYR A 122 -9.32 -3.37 -15.02
N ASN A 123 -9.89 -2.55 -15.89
CA ASN A 123 -9.19 -2.01 -17.07
C ASN A 123 -8.47 -0.68 -16.81
N ILE A 124 -8.63 -0.11 -15.62
CA ILE A 124 -8.11 1.21 -15.28
C ILE A 124 -6.90 1.07 -14.36
N SER A 125 -6.97 0.18 -13.39
CA SER A 125 -5.97 0.04 -12.33
C SER A 125 -4.88 -0.97 -12.71
N ASP A 126 -3.66 -0.69 -12.27
CA ASP A 126 -2.53 -1.60 -12.45
C ASP A 126 -2.49 -2.67 -11.35
N VAL A 127 -3.04 -2.35 -10.17
CA VAL A 127 -3.19 -3.25 -9.02
C VAL A 127 -4.52 -2.95 -8.33
N ILE A 128 -5.24 -3.97 -7.88
CA ILE A 128 -6.38 -3.82 -6.97
C ILE A 128 -5.95 -4.24 -5.56
N LEU A 129 -6.07 -3.32 -4.62
CA LEU A 129 -5.89 -3.57 -3.20
C LEU A 129 -7.24 -3.86 -2.55
N PHE A 130 -7.38 -5.03 -1.96
CA PHE A 130 -8.50 -5.38 -1.09
C PHE A 130 -8.07 -5.12 0.36
N ASP A 131 -8.67 -4.11 0.99
CA ASP A 131 -8.36 -3.69 2.35
C ASP A 131 -9.58 -3.86 3.26
N SER A 132 -9.36 -4.12 4.53
CA SER A 132 -10.45 -4.22 5.48
C SER A 132 -11.07 -2.85 5.81
N LYS A 133 -12.32 -2.85 6.26
CA LYS A 133 -13.02 -1.64 6.66
C LYS A 133 -12.42 -1.06 7.95
N GLY A 134 -12.22 0.25 7.96
CA GLY A 134 -11.87 1.04 9.15
C GLY A 134 -10.46 1.62 9.12
N TYR A 135 -10.38 2.95 9.01
CA TYR A 135 -9.13 3.71 9.06
C TYR A 135 -8.45 3.72 10.44
N HIS A 136 -9.21 3.46 11.52
CA HIS A 136 -8.71 3.54 12.89
C HIS A 136 -8.53 2.18 13.57
N LYS A 137 -9.37 1.21 13.24
CA LYS A 137 -9.27 -0.15 13.74
C LYS A 137 -9.74 -1.09 12.63
N SER A 138 -8.78 -1.62 11.90
CA SER A 138 -9.07 -2.58 10.84
C SER A 138 -9.56 -3.89 11.46
N GLU A 139 -10.74 -4.35 11.03
CA GLU A 139 -11.19 -5.70 11.26
C GLU A 139 -10.72 -6.55 10.08
N SER A 140 -10.15 -7.72 10.32
CA SER A 140 -9.80 -8.62 9.24
C SER A 140 -11.06 -9.07 8.49
N PHE A 141 -11.00 -9.16 7.16
CA PHE A 141 -12.05 -9.80 6.38
C PHE A 141 -11.64 -11.23 5.98
N ASP A 142 -12.61 -12.06 5.62
CA ASP A 142 -12.34 -13.42 5.15
C ASP A 142 -11.69 -13.38 3.76
N HIS A 143 -10.40 -13.69 3.69
CA HIS A 143 -9.63 -13.70 2.44
C HIS A 143 -10.13 -14.74 1.41
N ASN A 144 -10.93 -15.75 1.82
CA ASN A 144 -11.57 -16.68 0.87
C ASN A 144 -12.60 -15.99 -0.03
N LEU A 145 -13.08 -14.80 0.34
CA LEU A 145 -13.90 -13.96 -0.54
C LEU A 145 -13.18 -13.59 -1.83
N LEU A 146 -11.86 -13.67 -1.87
CA LEU A 146 -11.03 -13.36 -3.04
C LEU A 146 -10.78 -14.57 -3.96
N ASP A 147 -11.24 -15.77 -3.61
CA ASP A 147 -10.99 -16.98 -4.41
C ASP A 147 -11.66 -16.94 -5.80
N GLU A 148 -12.72 -16.15 -5.95
CA GLU A 148 -13.40 -15.91 -7.24
C GLU A 148 -12.78 -14.76 -8.07
N VAL A 149 -11.81 -14.03 -7.52
CA VAL A 149 -11.12 -12.94 -8.24
C VAL A 149 -10.11 -13.55 -9.20
N PRO A 150 -10.12 -13.18 -10.50
CA PRO A 150 -9.25 -13.77 -11.52
C PRO A 150 -7.76 -13.72 -11.14
N ASN A 151 -7.03 -14.77 -11.50
CA ASN A 151 -5.59 -14.83 -11.21
C ASN A 151 -4.78 -13.84 -12.04
N GLU A 152 -5.29 -13.44 -13.19
CA GLU A 152 -4.66 -12.45 -14.08
C GLU A 152 -4.65 -11.05 -13.47
N LEU A 153 -5.55 -10.77 -12.53
CA LEU A 153 -5.58 -9.51 -11.83
C LEU A 153 -4.38 -9.40 -10.87
N ASN A 154 -3.63 -8.32 -10.97
CA ASN A 154 -2.63 -7.99 -9.95
C ASN A 154 -3.33 -7.60 -8.65
N LYS A 155 -3.22 -8.46 -7.65
CA LYS A 155 -3.92 -8.35 -6.36
C LYS A 155 -2.97 -7.98 -5.25
N MET A 156 -3.44 -7.10 -4.38
CA MET A 156 -2.82 -6.77 -3.10
C MET A 156 -3.86 -6.95 -2.01
N ILE A 157 -3.46 -7.43 -0.86
CA ILE A 157 -4.33 -7.55 0.32
C ILE A 157 -3.74 -6.83 1.51
N ALA A 158 -4.61 -6.18 2.27
CA ALA A 158 -4.33 -5.53 3.54
C ALA A 158 -5.42 -5.84 4.57
N GLY A 159 -5.36 -5.20 5.71
CA GLY A 159 -6.39 -5.32 6.76
C GLY A 159 -6.01 -6.29 7.87
N ASN A 160 -5.45 -5.74 8.94
CA ASN A 160 -5.09 -6.45 10.18
C ASN A 160 -4.21 -7.70 10.01
N ILE A 161 -3.46 -7.81 8.91
CA ILE A 161 -2.53 -8.91 8.69
C ILE A 161 -1.35 -8.79 9.64
N GLN A 162 -1.06 -9.87 10.36
CA GLN A 162 0.06 -9.94 11.31
C GLN A 162 1.28 -10.58 10.67
N ILE A 163 2.46 -10.35 11.26
CA ILE A 163 3.71 -10.94 10.75
C ILE A 163 3.63 -12.48 10.75
N ASP A 164 3.00 -13.05 11.76
CA ASP A 164 2.90 -14.50 11.92
C ASP A 164 1.90 -15.15 10.93
N ASP A 165 1.07 -14.34 10.24
CA ASP A 165 0.16 -14.82 9.18
C ASP A 165 0.89 -15.06 7.85
N ILE A 166 2.07 -14.46 7.64
CA ILE A 166 2.80 -14.48 6.37
C ILE A 166 3.02 -15.87 5.78
N PRO A 167 3.36 -16.91 6.57
CA PRO A 167 3.52 -18.26 6.03
C PRO A 167 2.27 -18.82 5.35
N SER A 168 1.07 -18.42 5.79
CA SER A 168 -0.20 -18.88 5.19
C SER A 168 -0.41 -18.38 3.77
N PHE A 169 0.29 -17.30 3.37
CA PHE A 169 0.20 -16.70 2.03
C PHE A 169 1.24 -17.25 1.04
N LYS A 170 2.07 -18.23 1.42
CA LYS A 170 3.15 -18.76 0.58
C LYS A 170 2.72 -19.07 -0.86
N ASN A 171 1.59 -19.74 -1.02
CA ASN A 171 1.07 -20.20 -2.32
C ASN A 171 -0.02 -19.28 -2.90
N LYS A 172 -0.23 -18.12 -2.30
CA LYS A 172 -1.21 -17.14 -2.79
C LYS A 172 -0.56 -16.16 -3.77
N ASP A 173 -1.30 -15.76 -4.80
CA ASP A 173 -0.81 -14.85 -5.84
C ASP A 173 -1.13 -13.38 -5.51
N PHE A 174 -0.73 -12.94 -4.31
CA PHE A 174 -0.97 -11.60 -3.79
C PHE A 174 0.33 -10.89 -3.41
N ILE A 175 0.31 -9.54 -3.49
CA ILE A 175 1.18 -8.68 -2.70
C ILE A 175 0.52 -8.49 -1.34
N ILE A 176 1.28 -8.63 -0.26
CA ILE A 176 0.77 -8.45 1.10
C ILE A 176 1.18 -7.08 1.62
N ASP A 177 0.21 -6.25 1.98
CA ASP A 177 0.44 -4.90 2.50
C ASP A 177 0.29 -4.85 4.02
N LEU A 178 1.37 -4.52 4.72
CA LEU A 178 1.39 -4.42 6.18
C LEU A 178 1.67 -2.97 6.61
N SER A 179 0.93 -2.53 7.63
CA SER A 179 1.15 -1.23 8.25
C SER A 179 1.18 -1.32 9.77
N GLY A 180 0.04 -1.46 10.43
CA GLY A 180 -0.06 -1.44 11.90
C GLY A 180 0.71 -2.54 12.61
N ALA A 181 0.77 -3.75 12.04
CA ALA A 181 1.54 -4.87 12.59
C ALA A 181 3.05 -4.58 12.75
N LEU A 182 3.55 -3.58 12.02
CA LEU A 182 4.96 -3.17 12.02
C LEU A 182 5.22 -1.96 12.91
N GLU A 183 4.31 -1.60 13.79
CA GLU A 183 4.42 -0.42 14.65
C GLU A 183 4.61 -0.81 16.12
N ASP A 184 5.28 0.08 16.84
CA ASP A 184 5.38 0.04 18.29
C ASP A 184 4.06 0.55 18.95
N GLU A 185 4.03 0.59 20.26
CA GLU A 185 2.89 1.09 21.04
C GLU A 185 2.56 2.58 20.77
N ASN A 186 3.56 3.35 20.31
CA ASN A 186 3.40 4.76 19.97
C ASN A 186 2.98 4.97 18.49
N GLY A 187 2.81 3.89 17.72
CA GLY A 187 2.43 3.92 16.32
C GLY A 187 3.57 4.31 15.37
N LYS A 188 4.82 4.20 15.80
CA LYS A 188 5.99 4.36 14.94
C LYS A 188 6.44 3.02 14.40
N LYS A 189 7.02 3.01 13.21
CA LYS A 189 7.58 1.79 12.64
C LYS A 189 8.70 1.24 13.52
N ASP A 190 8.57 -0.05 13.85
CA ASP A 190 9.53 -0.81 14.64
C ASP A 190 10.46 -1.58 13.68
N ILE A 191 11.73 -1.22 13.68
CA ILE A 191 12.76 -1.85 12.83
C ILE A 191 12.87 -3.35 13.11
N SER A 192 12.73 -3.80 14.36
CA SER A 192 12.83 -5.22 14.71
C SER A 192 11.68 -6.03 14.12
N LYS A 193 10.47 -5.45 14.09
CA LYS A 193 9.30 -6.06 13.44
C LYS A 193 9.45 -6.10 11.93
N ILE A 194 10.00 -5.04 11.32
CA ILE A 194 10.30 -4.99 9.89
C ILE A 194 11.35 -6.06 9.54
N ASP A 195 12.42 -6.17 10.32
CA ASP A 195 13.45 -7.20 10.14
C ASP A 195 12.85 -8.61 10.21
N LYS A 196 12.05 -8.88 11.24
CA LYS A 196 11.35 -10.18 11.39
C LYS A 196 10.52 -10.49 10.15
N LEU A 197 9.72 -9.51 9.66
CA LEU A 197 8.88 -9.67 8.47
C LEU A 197 9.70 -10.00 7.23
N LEU A 198 10.73 -9.20 6.94
CA LEU A 198 11.54 -9.35 5.73
C LEU A 198 12.34 -10.67 5.73
N ASN A 199 12.91 -11.04 6.86
CA ASN A 199 13.60 -12.33 7.01
C ASN A 199 12.65 -13.53 6.93
N LEU A 200 11.42 -13.41 7.40
CA LEU A 200 10.40 -14.45 7.30
C LEU A 200 9.97 -14.64 5.84
N SER A 201 9.73 -13.56 5.11
CA SER A 201 9.31 -13.61 3.71
C SER A 201 10.34 -14.27 2.78
N ALA A 202 11.61 -14.17 3.09
CA ALA A 202 12.70 -14.81 2.34
C ALA A 202 12.72 -16.33 2.44
N LYS A 203 12.03 -16.92 3.42
CA LYS A 203 11.98 -18.35 3.67
C LYS A 203 10.76 -19.03 3.04
N ILE A 204 9.89 -18.25 2.43
CA ILE A 204 8.62 -18.68 1.86
C ILE A 204 8.70 -18.73 0.33
#